data_04c1d6911632a93e10e2c27e7af04fb3
#
_entry.id   04c1d6911632a93e10e2c27e7af04fb3
#
_cell.length_a   1.000
_cell.length_b   1.000
_cell.length_c   1.000
_cell.angle_alpha   90.00
_cell.angle_beta   90.00
_cell.angle_gamma   90.00
#
_symmetry.space_group_name_H-M   'P 1'
#
loop_
_entity.id
_entity.type
_entity.pdbx_description
1 polymer ?
#
loop_
_entity_poly.entity_id
_entity_poly.type
_entity_poly.pdbx_seq_one_letter_code
_entity_poly.pdbx_strand_id
1 'polypeptide(L)'
;MERMREELVRRNYATTTIHSYLKAVEHFRNHVDTPIDEVGPDDLRSYHAYLLGTRKLAVNTVVLNICALRFLYIKVLKRRDMKEDLPYPKQRLRLPVILSPGEVAQLIGAARNLYHRTILMTLYSTGLRRAELCRLKVADIDSKRMMLRVVQGKGGIDREVPLSQKLLGALREYYRWMRPETYLFPGTVNHSRADKPISEKIVWQAVHEATIHAGIKKRVTPHTLRHCFATHLLESGADLRSIQMMLGHSDLEATTVYLHLSRRHLQATANPLEQIVIPNPANLALSRRLRKPQ
;
A
#
# COMPACT_ATOMS: atom_id res chain seq x y z
N MET A 1 -15.95 -15.65 -22.12
CA MET A 1 -15.30 -14.39 -21.69
C MET A 1 -16.30 -13.25 -21.57
N GLU A 2 -17.16 -13.01 -22.58
CA GLU A 2 -18.13 -11.91 -22.55
C GLU A 2 -19.10 -12.01 -21.35
N ARG A 3 -19.72 -13.16 -21.15
CA ARG A 3 -20.59 -13.41 -19.98
C ARG A 3 -19.92 -13.11 -18.63
N MET A 4 -18.61 -13.36 -18.51
CA MET A 4 -17.86 -13.01 -17.30
C MET A 4 -17.67 -11.49 -17.17
N ARG A 5 -17.39 -10.79 -18.27
CA ARG A 5 -17.30 -9.34 -18.31
C ARG A 5 -18.61 -8.70 -17.89
N GLU A 6 -19.71 -9.11 -18.47
CA GLU A 6 -21.05 -8.63 -18.14
C GLU A 6 -21.38 -8.80 -16.65
N GLU A 7 -21.08 -9.98 -16.09
CA GLU A 7 -21.33 -10.26 -14.67
C GLU A 7 -20.44 -9.42 -13.74
N LEU A 8 -19.19 -9.12 -14.12
CA LEU A 8 -18.30 -8.21 -13.41
C LEU A 8 -18.83 -6.77 -13.46
N VAL A 9 -19.26 -6.30 -14.64
CA VAL A 9 -19.85 -4.97 -14.81
C VAL A 9 -21.15 -4.85 -14.01
N ARG A 10 -22.05 -5.83 -14.11
CA ARG A 10 -23.30 -5.87 -13.35
C ARG A 10 -23.10 -5.77 -11.83
N ARG A 11 -21.96 -6.29 -11.34
CA ARG A 11 -21.56 -6.21 -9.94
C ARG A 11 -20.72 -4.99 -9.59
N ASN A 12 -20.62 -4.03 -10.49
CA ASN A 12 -19.88 -2.77 -10.31
C ASN A 12 -18.39 -2.97 -9.94
N TYR A 13 -17.73 -3.98 -10.52
CA TYR A 13 -16.29 -4.14 -10.35
C TYR A 13 -15.53 -3.02 -11.06
N ALA A 14 -14.44 -2.55 -10.45
CA ALA A 14 -13.56 -1.55 -11.06
C ALA A 14 -12.97 -2.07 -12.39
N THR A 15 -12.86 -1.21 -13.39
CA THR A 15 -12.35 -1.53 -14.74
C THR A 15 -10.99 -2.25 -14.68
N THR A 16 -10.10 -1.84 -13.76
CA THR A 16 -8.80 -2.50 -13.55
C THR A 16 -8.94 -3.93 -13.05
N THR A 17 -9.91 -4.20 -12.17
CA THR A 17 -10.21 -5.56 -11.67
C THR A 17 -10.80 -6.41 -12.80
N ILE A 18 -11.73 -5.86 -13.59
CA ILE A 18 -12.31 -6.54 -14.75
C ILE A 18 -11.20 -6.97 -15.71
N HIS A 19 -10.32 -6.03 -16.09
CA HIS A 19 -9.19 -6.34 -16.97
C HIS A 19 -8.26 -7.42 -16.40
N SER A 20 -7.92 -7.32 -15.12
CA SER A 20 -7.03 -8.27 -14.45
C SER A 20 -7.64 -9.67 -14.37
N TYR A 21 -8.95 -9.76 -14.09
CA TYR A 21 -9.65 -11.04 -14.00
C TYR A 21 -9.79 -11.71 -15.38
N LEU A 22 -10.17 -10.94 -16.39
CA LEU A 22 -10.28 -11.46 -17.76
C LEU A 22 -8.92 -11.98 -18.26
N LYS A 23 -7.84 -11.23 -18.01
CA LYS A 23 -6.48 -11.65 -18.36
C LYS A 23 -6.05 -12.91 -17.62
N ALA A 24 -6.39 -13.04 -16.35
CA ALA A 24 -6.07 -14.24 -15.56
C ALA A 24 -6.79 -15.48 -16.11
N VAL A 25 -8.06 -15.34 -16.48
CA VAL A 25 -8.84 -16.44 -17.11
C VAL A 25 -8.33 -16.77 -18.51
N GLU A 26 -7.91 -15.76 -19.28
CA GLU A 26 -7.29 -15.99 -20.59
C GLU A 26 -5.98 -16.78 -20.48
N HIS A 27 -5.12 -16.46 -19.50
CA HIS A 27 -3.92 -17.22 -19.22
C HIS A 27 -4.23 -18.66 -18.80
N PHE A 28 -5.25 -18.86 -18.00
CA PHE A 28 -5.71 -20.21 -17.63
C PHE A 28 -6.18 -20.98 -18.85
N ARG A 29 -7.07 -20.42 -19.67
CA ARG A 29 -7.60 -21.01 -20.91
C ARG A 29 -6.48 -21.45 -21.86
N ASN A 30 -5.43 -20.66 -21.97
CA ASN A 30 -4.28 -20.95 -22.83
C ASN A 30 -3.32 -21.99 -22.23
N HIS A 31 -3.53 -22.40 -20.99
CA HIS A 31 -2.72 -23.41 -20.31
C HIS A 31 -3.36 -24.79 -20.28
N VAL A 32 -4.69 -24.85 -20.24
CA VAL A 32 -5.44 -26.09 -20.21
C VAL A 32 -5.90 -26.45 -21.62
N ASP A 33 -5.83 -27.73 -21.97
CA ASP A 33 -6.31 -28.24 -23.25
C ASP A 33 -7.82 -28.51 -23.22
N THR A 34 -8.40 -28.63 -22.02
CA THR A 34 -9.81 -28.90 -21.76
C THR A 34 -10.65 -27.64 -21.96
N PRO A 35 -11.82 -27.70 -22.60
CA PRO A 35 -12.77 -26.59 -22.66
C PRO A 35 -13.13 -26.07 -21.26
N ILE A 36 -13.26 -24.74 -21.10
CA ILE A 36 -13.43 -24.06 -19.79
C ILE A 36 -14.60 -24.61 -18.97
N ASP A 37 -15.67 -24.99 -19.61
CA ASP A 37 -16.90 -25.55 -19.02
C ASP A 37 -16.76 -27.02 -18.61
N GLU A 38 -15.81 -27.76 -19.20
CA GLU A 38 -15.53 -29.16 -18.93
C GLU A 38 -14.35 -29.38 -17.96
N VAL A 39 -13.59 -28.31 -17.65
CA VAL A 39 -12.45 -28.35 -16.70
C VAL A 39 -12.82 -29.05 -15.40
N GLY A 40 -11.99 -30.00 -14.98
CA GLY A 40 -12.12 -30.75 -13.75
C GLY A 40 -11.27 -30.22 -12.59
N PRO A 41 -11.44 -30.81 -11.40
CA PRO A 41 -10.62 -30.47 -10.23
C PRO A 41 -9.11 -30.63 -10.45
N ASP A 42 -8.70 -31.64 -11.20
CA ASP A 42 -7.29 -31.95 -11.44
C ASP A 42 -6.62 -30.91 -12.34
N ASP A 43 -7.33 -30.37 -13.33
CA ASP A 43 -6.84 -29.26 -14.16
C ASP A 43 -6.59 -28.02 -13.31
N LEU A 44 -7.50 -27.71 -12.37
CA LEU A 44 -7.37 -26.56 -11.46
C LEU A 44 -6.18 -26.75 -10.51
N ARG A 45 -5.99 -27.95 -9.94
CA ARG A 45 -4.86 -28.27 -9.06
C ARG A 45 -3.53 -28.18 -9.82
N SER A 46 -3.49 -28.75 -11.03
CA SER A 46 -2.31 -28.71 -11.91
C SER A 46 -1.94 -27.26 -12.25
N TYR A 47 -2.91 -26.44 -12.65
CA TYR A 47 -2.67 -25.03 -12.94
C TYR A 47 -2.18 -24.27 -11.70
N HIS A 48 -2.76 -24.51 -10.53
CA HIS A 48 -2.31 -23.88 -9.29
C HIS A 48 -0.85 -24.23 -8.96
N ALA A 49 -0.51 -25.52 -9.10
CA ALA A 49 0.87 -26.00 -8.93
C ALA A 49 1.83 -25.37 -9.96
N TYR A 50 1.39 -25.23 -11.22
CA TYR A 50 2.14 -24.56 -12.28
C TYR A 50 2.43 -23.08 -11.95
N LEU A 51 1.43 -22.32 -11.45
CA LEU A 51 1.62 -20.91 -11.08
C LEU A 51 2.67 -20.73 -9.98
N LEU A 52 2.68 -21.60 -8.98
CA LEU A 52 3.60 -21.54 -7.83
C LEU A 52 4.96 -22.19 -8.14
N GLY A 53 4.96 -23.36 -8.75
CA GLY A 53 6.16 -24.17 -8.96
C GLY A 53 6.95 -23.74 -10.19
N THR A 54 6.32 -23.78 -11.37
CA THR A 54 6.98 -23.53 -12.67
C THR A 54 7.11 -22.02 -12.94
N ARG A 55 6.00 -21.28 -12.86
CA ARG A 55 5.99 -19.81 -13.07
C ARG A 55 6.59 -19.03 -11.92
N LYS A 56 6.68 -19.60 -10.73
CA LYS A 56 7.20 -18.98 -9.50
C LYS A 56 6.62 -17.57 -9.26
N LEU A 57 5.32 -17.43 -9.52
CA LEU A 57 4.64 -16.14 -9.35
C LEU A 57 4.58 -15.72 -7.89
N ALA A 58 4.59 -14.42 -7.65
CA ALA A 58 4.36 -13.87 -6.31
C ALA A 58 2.98 -14.33 -5.79
N VAL A 59 2.91 -14.65 -4.49
CA VAL A 59 1.68 -15.17 -3.84
C VAL A 59 0.46 -14.29 -4.13
N ASN A 60 0.60 -12.96 -4.08
CA ASN A 60 -0.50 -12.04 -4.40
C ASN A 60 -0.99 -12.15 -5.85
N THR A 61 -0.10 -12.46 -6.80
CA THR A 61 -0.47 -12.70 -8.19
C THR A 61 -1.24 -14.02 -8.32
N VAL A 62 -0.82 -15.05 -7.59
CA VAL A 62 -1.55 -16.33 -7.54
C VAL A 62 -2.92 -16.15 -6.92
N VAL A 63 -3.05 -15.40 -5.82
CA VAL A 63 -4.34 -15.03 -5.20
C VAL A 63 -5.26 -14.35 -6.21
N LEU A 64 -4.74 -13.39 -7.00
CA LEU A 64 -5.53 -12.73 -8.06
C LEU A 64 -6.07 -13.74 -9.08
N ASN A 65 -5.23 -14.67 -9.55
CA ASN A 65 -5.64 -15.71 -10.51
C ASN A 65 -6.73 -16.62 -9.89
N ILE A 66 -6.56 -17.03 -8.64
CA ILE A 66 -7.56 -17.85 -7.93
C ILE A 66 -8.87 -17.08 -7.77
N CYS A 67 -8.83 -15.79 -7.40
CA CYS A 67 -10.04 -14.96 -7.31
C CYS A 67 -10.78 -14.89 -8.66
N ALA A 68 -10.04 -14.74 -9.76
CA ALA A 68 -10.62 -14.70 -11.11
C ALA A 68 -11.27 -16.03 -11.50
N LEU A 69 -10.60 -17.16 -11.24
CA LEU A 69 -11.13 -18.50 -11.52
C LEU A 69 -12.33 -18.82 -10.62
N ARG A 70 -12.25 -18.49 -9.32
CA ARG A 70 -13.41 -18.65 -8.42
C ARG A 70 -14.60 -17.81 -8.87
N PHE A 71 -14.35 -16.60 -9.37
CA PHE A 71 -15.42 -15.77 -9.93
C PHE A 71 -16.03 -16.44 -11.16
N LEU A 72 -15.22 -16.93 -12.09
CA LEU A 72 -15.68 -17.64 -13.28
C LEU A 72 -16.51 -18.87 -12.91
N TYR A 73 -15.94 -19.82 -12.18
CA TYR A 73 -16.61 -21.09 -11.89
C TYR A 73 -17.81 -20.93 -10.97
N ILE A 74 -17.69 -20.16 -9.89
CA ILE A 74 -18.74 -20.08 -8.87
C ILE A 74 -19.84 -19.07 -9.26
N LYS A 75 -19.48 -17.90 -9.82
CA LYS A 75 -20.47 -16.84 -10.08
C LYS A 75 -21.02 -16.87 -11.50
N VAL A 76 -20.20 -17.23 -12.50
CA VAL A 76 -20.61 -17.23 -13.91
C VAL A 76 -21.13 -18.60 -14.33
N LEU A 77 -20.35 -19.67 -14.12
CA LEU A 77 -20.69 -21.05 -14.53
C LEU A 77 -21.54 -21.79 -13.49
N LYS A 78 -21.70 -21.23 -12.27
CA LYS A 78 -22.50 -21.80 -11.16
C LYS A 78 -21.99 -23.15 -10.61
N ARG A 79 -20.73 -23.50 -10.90
CA ARG A 79 -20.06 -24.72 -10.38
C ARG A 79 -19.49 -24.44 -9.01
N ARG A 80 -20.33 -24.58 -7.97
CA ARG A 80 -19.94 -24.28 -6.57
C ARG A 80 -19.02 -25.34 -5.97
N ASP A 81 -19.05 -26.54 -6.48
CA ASP A 81 -18.17 -27.68 -6.17
C ASP A 81 -16.69 -27.29 -6.32
N MET A 82 -16.35 -26.51 -7.34
CA MET A 82 -14.97 -26.08 -7.64
C MET A 82 -14.32 -25.16 -6.59
N LYS A 83 -15.03 -24.78 -5.53
CA LYS A 83 -14.52 -23.86 -4.52
C LYS A 83 -13.33 -24.42 -3.75
N GLU A 84 -13.37 -25.71 -3.44
CA GLU A 84 -12.35 -26.38 -2.63
C GLU A 84 -11.07 -26.67 -3.42
N ASP A 85 -11.19 -26.84 -4.74
CA ASP A 85 -10.07 -27.08 -5.63
C ASP A 85 -9.24 -25.83 -5.97
N LEU A 86 -9.70 -24.67 -5.53
CA LEU A 86 -9.04 -23.37 -5.68
C LEU A 86 -8.70 -22.76 -4.31
N PRO A 87 -7.86 -23.39 -3.47
CA PRO A 87 -7.50 -22.85 -2.17
C PRO A 87 -6.63 -21.58 -2.33
N TYR A 88 -6.78 -20.66 -1.40
CA TYR A 88 -5.85 -19.53 -1.33
C TYR A 88 -4.50 -19.98 -0.77
N PRO A 89 -3.37 -19.63 -1.40
CA PRO A 89 -2.06 -19.96 -0.86
C PRO A 89 -1.83 -19.22 0.45
N LYS A 90 -1.13 -19.87 1.39
CA LYS A 90 -0.74 -19.23 2.66
C LYS A 90 0.12 -18.01 2.38
N GLN A 91 -0.30 -16.86 2.88
CA GLN A 91 0.47 -15.63 2.81
C GLN A 91 1.36 -15.50 4.03
N ARG A 92 2.64 -15.20 3.82
CA ARG A 92 3.52 -14.78 4.92
C ARG A 92 3.38 -13.26 5.08
N LEU A 93 2.98 -12.82 6.25
CA LEU A 93 2.96 -11.40 6.56
C LEU A 93 4.40 -10.86 6.46
N ARG A 94 4.63 -9.98 5.50
CA ARG A 94 5.89 -9.23 5.40
C ARG A 94 5.64 -7.82 5.85
N LEU A 95 6.35 -7.40 6.87
CA LEU A 95 6.28 -6.01 7.31
C LEU A 95 6.76 -5.08 6.18
N PRO A 96 6.04 -3.98 5.91
CA PRO A 96 6.46 -3.02 4.91
C PRO A 96 7.80 -2.35 5.29
N VAL A 97 8.52 -1.94 4.26
CA VAL A 97 9.74 -1.15 4.43
C VAL A 97 9.36 0.26 4.91
N ILE A 98 9.99 0.69 6.02
CA ILE A 98 9.85 2.06 6.54
C ILE A 98 11.20 2.76 6.44
N LEU A 99 11.18 3.99 5.95
CA LEU A 99 12.30 4.92 5.98
C LEU A 99 12.26 5.70 7.29
N SER A 100 13.41 6.00 7.86
CA SER A 100 13.49 6.97 8.95
C SER A 100 13.14 8.38 8.46
N PRO A 101 12.77 9.33 9.34
CA PRO A 101 12.56 10.73 8.95
C PRO A 101 13.76 11.34 8.22
N GLY A 102 14.99 10.99 8.62
CA GLY A 102 16.22 11.39 7.94
C GLY A 102 16.34 10.84 6.53
N GLU A 103 16.05 9.55 6.31
CA GLU A 103 16.04 8.94 4.97
C GLU A 103 14.95 9.55 4.08
N VAL A 104 13.79 9.91 4.64
CA VAL A 104 12.74 10.62 3.88
C VAL A 104 13.21 12.02 3.47
N ALA A 105 13.89 12.73 4.37
CA ALA A 105 14.45 14.06 4.05
C ALA A 105 15.52 13.95 2.94
N GLN A 106 16.40 12.96 3.01
CA GLN A 106 17.40 12.67 1.96
C GLN A 106 16.73 12.35 0.62
N LEU A 107 15.69 11.48 0.64
CA LEU A 107 14.93 11.12 -0.56
C LEU A 107 14.31 12.35 -1.24
N ILE A 108 13.64 13.22 -0.47
CA ILE A 108 13.02 14.45 -0.98
C ILE A 108 14.09 15.43 -1.48
N GLY A 109 15.22 15.55 -0.77
CA GLY A 109 16.34 16.40 -1.14
C GLY A 109 17.05 15.96 -2.42
N ALA A 110 17.08 14.65 -2.70
CA ALA A 110 17.67 14.05 -3.89
C ALA A 110 16.77 14.09 -5.14
N ALA A 111 15.58 14.69 -5.04
CA ALA A 111 14.68 14.83 -6.18
C ALA A 111 15.32 15.69 -7.29
N ARG A 112 15.23 15.22 -8.52
CA ARG A 112 15.93 15.78 -9.69
C ARG A 112 15.49 17.20 -10.04
N ASN A 113 14.25 17.55 -9.79
CA ASN A 113 13.66 18.85 -10.11
C ASN A 113 12.49 19.18 -9.16
N LEU A 114 11.99 20.40 -9.26
CA LEU A 114 10.89 20.88 -8.43
C LEU A 114 9.60 20.03 -8.60
N TYR A 115 9.34 19.56 -9.81
CA TYR A 115 8.20 18.68 -10.11
C TYR A 115 8.25 17.38 -9.32
N HIS A 116 9.37 16.64 -9.42
CA HIS A 116 9.57 15.39 -8.68
C HIS A 116 9.60 15.63 -7.16
N ARG A 117 10.26 16.71 -6.72
CA ARG A 117 10.31 17.07 -5.29
C ARG A 117 8.92 17.30 -4.72
N THR A 118 8.07 18.03 -5.44
CA THR A 118 6.70 18.32 -4.98
C THR A 118 5.85 17.04 -4.96
N ILE A 119 6.02 16.13 -5.92
CA ILE A 119 5.38 14.80 -5.91
C ILE A 119 5.75 14.03 -4.65
N LEU A 120 7.06 13.94 -4.33
CA LEU A 120 7.54 13.21 -3.14
C LEU A 120 7.01 13.83 -1.84
N MET A 121 7.07 15.17 -1.73
CA MET A 121 6.54 15.88 -0.57
C MET A 121 5.03 15.65 -0.40
N THR A 122 4.27 15.69 -1.50
CA THR A 122 2.82 15.44 -1.46
C THR A 122 2.53 14.00 -1.02
N LEU A 123 3.18 13.01 -1.61
CA LEU A 123 3.01 11.60 -1.22
C LEU A 123 3.27 11.38 0.28
N TYR A 124 4.39 11.90 0.77
CA TYR A 124 4.78 11.70 2.17
C TYR A 124 3.93 12.48 3.16
N SER A 125 3.56 13.73 2.84
CA SER A 125 2.81 14.60 3.76
C SER A 125 1.32 14.26 3.85
N THR A 126 0.77 13.53 2.87
CA THR A 126 -0.67 13.25 2.78
C THR A 126 -1.02 11.76 2.80
N GLY A 127 -0.04 10.91 2.62
CA GLY A 127 -0.25 9.47 2.50
C GLY A 127 -1.14 9.04 1.32
N LEU A 128 -1.27 9.86 0.28
CA LEU A 128 -2.07 9.55 -0.90
C LEU A 128 -1.61 8.26 -1.59
N ARG A 129 -2.58 7.52 -2.16
CA ARG A 129 -2.26 6.46 -3.12
C ARG A 129 -1.71 7.09 -4.40
N ARG A 130 -0.85 6.35 -5.11
CA ARG A 130 -0.27 6.81 -6.38
C ARG A 130 -1.34 7.29 -7.37
N ALA A 131 -2.41 6.54 -7.56
CA ALA A 131 -3.50 6.91 -8.45
C ALA A 131 -4.30 8.14 -7.97
N GLU A 132 -4.42 8.35 -6.65
CA GLU A 132 -5.06 9.54 -6.06
C GLU A 132 -4.22 10.78 -6.34
N LEU A 133 -2.91 10.72 -6.12
CA LEU A 133 -2.00 11.82 -6.45
C LEU A 133 -2.07 12.20 -7.93
N CYS A 134 -2.14 11.21 -8.85
CA CYS A 134 -2.26 11.50 -10.27
C CYS A 134 -3.51 12.32 -10.63
N ARG A 135 -4.61 12.08 -9.93
CA ARG A 135 -5.90 12.75 -10.19
C ARG A 135 -6.12 14.02 -9.39
N LEU A 136 -5.18 14.38 -8.51
CA LEU A 136 -5.30 15.55 -7.64
C LEU A 136 -5.40 16.81 -8.49
N LYS A 137 -6.40 17.66 -8.19
CA LYS A 137 -6.64 18.91 -8.87
C LYS A 137 -6.17 20.09 -8.03
N VAL A 138 -5.94 21.22 -8.69
CA VAL A 138 -5.63 22.47 -8.00
C VAL A 138 -6.75 22.89 -7.04
N ALA A 139 -8.00 22.70 -7.45
CA ALA A 139 -9.19 23.00 -6.66
C ALA A 139 -9.36 22.10 -5.41
N ASP A 140 -8.63 20.97 -5.33
CA ASP A 140 -8.67 20.10 -4.15
C ASP A 140 -7.83 20.64 -2.98
N ILE A 141 -7.08 21.74 -3.18
CA ILE A 141 -6.24 22.37 -2.16
C ILE A 141 -7.01 23.52 -1.51
N ASP A 142 -7.53 23.31 -0.30
CA ASP A 142 -8.11 24.36 0.51
C ASP A 142 -7.05 24.97 1.45
N SER A 143 -6.39 26.02 0.96
CA SER A 143 -5.35 26.70 1.75
C SER A 143 -5.90 27.54 2.90
N LYS A 144 -7.20 27.86 2.94
CA LYS A 144 -7.84 28.60 4.04
C LYS A 144 -8.14 27.64 5.21
N ARG A 145 -8.72 26.47 4.90
CA ARG A 145 -9.01 25.44 5.91
C ARG A 145 -7.79 24.56 6.22
N MET A 146 -6.70 24.72 5.49
CA MET A 146 -5.51 23.86 5.59
C MET A 146 -5.84 22.38 5.39
N MET A 147 -6.64 22.10 4.37
CA MET A 147 -7.09 20.74 4.03
C MET A 147 -6.83 20.43 2.55
N LEU A 148 -6.62 19.17 2.27
CA LEU A 148 -6.52 18.60 0.91
C LEU A 148 -7.63 17.59 0.74
N ARG A 149 -8.51 17.78 -0.24
CA ARG A 149 -9.61 16.89 -0.56
C ARG A 149 -9.14 15.80 -1.51
N VAL A 150 -9.46 14.56 -1.19
CA VAL A 150 -9.21 13.38 -2.05
C VAL A 150 -10.54 12.88 -2.56
N VAL A 151 -10.79 13.11 -3.84
CA VAL A 151 -12.04 12.72 -4.50
C VAL A 151 -11.89 11.34 -5.12
N GLN A 152 -12.94 10.53 -5.03
CA GLN A 152 -13.01 9.17 -5.60
C GLN A 152 -11.85 8.26 -5.15
N GLY A 153 -11.60 8.21 -3.86
CA GLY A 153 -10.72 7.22 -3.26
C GLY A 153 -11.14 5.78 -3.58
N LYS A 154 -10.35 4.80 -3.14
CA LYS A 154 -10.72 3.38 -3.28
C LYS A 154 -12.10 3.15 -2.63
N GLY A 155 -13.07 2.66 -3.41
CA GLY A 155 -14.46 2.47 -2.96
C GLY A 155 -15.37 3.69 -3.12
N GLY A 156 -14.93 4.77 -3.82
CA GLY A 156 -15.75 5.96 -4.09
C GLY A 156 -15.93 6.91 -2.90
N ILE A 157 -15.19 6.73 -1.81
CA ILE A 157 -15.30 7.55 -0.60
C ILE A 157 -14.34 8.73 -0.70
N ASP A 158 -14.90 9.94 -0.65
CA ASP A 158 -14.14 11.18 -0.52
C ASP A 158 -13.61 11.32 0.92
N ARG A 159 -12.43 11.92 1.06
CA ARG A 159 -11.85 12.24 2.37
C ARG A 159 -11.04 13.53 2.32
N GLU A 160 -10.86 14.14 3.48
CA GLU A 160 -9.97 15.29 3.66
C GLU A 160 -8.71 14.84 4.42
N VAL A 161 -7.57 15.40 4.04
CA VAL A 161 -6.28 15.18 4.70
C VAL A 161 -5.71 16.54 5.10
N PRO A 162 -5.18 16.69 6.34
CA PRO A 162 -4.56 17.94 6.76
C PRO A 162 -3.40 18.35 5.85
N LEU A 163 -3.35 19.64 5.50
CA LEU A 163 -2.31 20.24 4.68
C LEU A 163 -1.29 20.93 5.59
N SER A 164 -0.06 20.44 5.62
CA SER A 164 0.99 21.10 6.42
C SER A 164 1.43 22.41 5.78
N GLN A 165 1.85 23.40 6.60
CA GLN A 165 2.39 24.68 6.12
C GLN A 165 3.60 24.47 5.19
N LYS A 166 4.43 23.50 5.50
CA LYS A 166 5.61 23.14 4.68
C LYS A 166 5.22 22.62 3.30
N LEU A 167 4.18 21.76 3.24
CA LEU A 167 3.66 21.29 1.95
C LEU A 167 2.99 22.42 1.18
N LEU A 168 2.18 23.27 1.84
CA LEU A 168 1.54 24.42 1.19
C LEU A 168 2.57 25.40 0.58
N GLY A 169 3.67 25.65 1.29
CA GLY A 169 4.79 26.44 0.77
C GLY A 169 5.38 25.87 -0.51
N ALA A 170 5.67 24.56 -0.50
CA ALA A 170 6.20 23.85 -1.67
C ALA A 170 5.21 23.83 -2.85
N LEU A 171 3.91 23.63 -2.56
CA LEU A 171 2.85 23.68 -3.58
C LEU A 171 2.71 25.07 -4.19
N ARG A 172 2.84 26.13 -3.41
CA ARG A 172 2.83 27.51 -3.93
C ARG A 172 4.03 27.83 -4.81
N GLU A 173 5.23 27.37 -4.43
CA GLU A 173 6.44 27.48 -5.24
C GLU A 173 6.27 26.73 -6.56
N TYR A 174 5.82 25.50 -6.49
CA TYR A 174 5.52 24.66 -7.64
C TYR A 174 4.46 25.29 -8.55
N TYR A 175 3.35 25.82 -7.96
CA TYR A 175 2.28 26.47 -8.72
C TYR A 175 2.78 27.70 -9.48
N ARG A 176 3.62 28.52 -8.87
CA ARG A 176 4.20 29.71 -9.55
C ARG A 176 5.06 29.32 -10.75
N TRP A 177 5.78 28.22 -10.65
CA TRP A 177 6.65 27.70 -11.71
C TRP A 177 5.86 26.96 -12.80
N MET A 178 4.97 26.03 -12.43
CA MET A 178 4.28 25.15 -13.36
C MET A 178 2.97 25.76 -13.89
N ARG A 179 2.27 26.54 -13.10
CA ARG A 179 0.94 27.12 -13.36
C ARG A 179 -0.04 26.09 -13.93
N PRO A 180 -0.32 24.99 -13.19
CA PRO A 180 -1.27 23.99 -13.62
C PRO A 180 -2.69 24.57 -13.64
N GLU A 181 -3.49 24.16 -14.62
CA GLU A 181 -4.88 24.63 -14.79
C GLU A 181 -5.86 23.79 -13.97
N THR A 182 -6.06 22.53 -14.36
CA THR A 182 -7.00 21.62 -13.69
C THR A 182 -6.27 20.65 -12.77
N TYR A 183 -5.35 19.83 -13.32
CA TYR A 183 -4.64 18.85 -12.54
C TYR A 183 -3.40 19.44 -11.89
N LEU A 184 -3.25 19.20 -10.58
CA LEU A 184 -2.08 19.71 -9.83
C LEU A 184 -0.78 19.23 -10.45
N PHE A 185 -0.73 17.97 -10.88
CA PHE A 185 0.41 17.38 -11.61
C PHE A 185 -0.01 17.05 -13.04
N PRO A 186 0.13 17.98 -13.98
CA PRO A 186 -0.24 17.74 -15.38
C PRO A 186 0.74 16.80 -16.05
N GLY A 187 0.21 15.96 -16.92
CA GLY A 187 0.99 15.11 -17.79
C GLY A 187 1.50 15.84 -19.04
N THR A 188 2.19 15.09 -19.90
CA THR A 188 2.66 15.57 -21.21
C THR A 188 2.06 14.73 -22.33
N VAL A 189 1.77 15.36 -23.47
CA VAL A 189 1.39 14.70 -24.72
C VAL A 189 2.30 15.27 -25.83
N ASN A 190 2.94 14.40 -26.60
CA ASN A 190 3.89 14.80 -27.65
C ASN A 190 4.94 15.81 -27.17
N HIS A 191 5.53 15.54 -25.99
CA HIS A 191 6.51 16.40 -25.31
C HIS A 191 5.99 17.77 -24.87
N SER A 192 4.72 18.10 -25.11
CA SER A 192 4.08 19.32 -24.66
C SER A 192 3.20 19.05 -23.43
N ARG A 193 3.08 20.06 -22.57
CA ARG A 193 2.17 19.99 -21.40
C ARG A 193 0.72 19.86 -21.89
N ALA A 194 -0.02 18.94 -21.30
CA ALA A 194 -1.44 18.76 -21.55
C ALA A 194 -2.23 18.82 -20.24
N ASP A 195 -3.45 19.36 -20.28
CA ASP A 195 -4.34 19.34 -19.12
C ASP A 195 -4.96 17.95 -18.93
N LYS A 196 -4.08 16.99 -18.72
CA LYS A 196 -4.37 15.58 -18.39
C LYS A 196 -3.60 15.19 -17.13
N PRO A 197 -4.12 14.24 -16.34
CA PRO A 197 -3.40 13.78 -15.17
C PRO A 197 -2.08 13.13 -15.56
N ILE A 198 -1.07 13.30 -14.69
CA ILE A 198 0.21 12.57 -14.79
C ILE A 198 -0.03 11.06 -14.76
N SER A 199 0.78 10.31 -15.50
CA SER A 199 0.72 8.85 -15.43
C SER A 199 1.33 8.31 -14.13
N GLU A 200 0.79 7.19 -13.65
CA GLU A 200 1.34 6.49 -12.48
C GLU A 200 2.80 6.06 -12.66
N LYS A 201 3.24 5.88 -13.91
CA LYS A 201 4.63 5.54 -14.25
C LYS A 201 5.58 6.67 -13.89
N ILE A 202 5.22 7.93 -14.16
CA ILE A 202 6.06 9.10 -13.83
C ILE A 202 6.16 9.27 -12.31
N VAL A 203 5.08 9.06 -11.57
CA VAL A 203 5.10 9.09 -10.09
C VAL A 203 6.04 8.00 -9.54
N TRP A 204 5.98 6.80 -10.11
CA TRP A 204 6.90 5.73 -9.75
C TRP A 204 8.36 6.09 -10.09
N GLN A 205 8.59 6.66 -11.26
CA GLN A 205 9.91 7.08 -11.73
C GLN A 205 10.51 8.15 -10.82
N ALA A 206 9.72 9.16 -10.42
CA ALA A 206 10.16 10.20 -9.49
C ALA A 206 10.69 9.62 -8.16
N VAL A 207 9.96 8.64 -7.59
CA VAL A 207 10.38 7.95 -6.36
C VAL A 207 11.63 7.11 -6.61
N HIS A 208 11.68 6.37 -7.72
CA HIS A 208 12.77 5.48 -8.05
C HIS A 208 14.10 6.23 -8.29
N GLU A 209 14.06 7.28 -9.10
CA GLU A 209 15.24 8.13 -9.38
C GLU A 209 15.75 8.80 -8.10
N ALA A 210 14.85 9.37 -7.29
CA ALA A 210 15.22 9.97 -6.03
C ALA A 210 15.84 8.95 -5.05
N THR A 211 15.37 7.70 -5.05
CA THR A 211 15.94 6.62 -4.23
C THR A 211 17.38 6.32 -4.62
N ILE A 212 17.66 6.25 -5.93
CA ILE A 212 19.00 6.02 -6.46
C ILE A 212 19.92 7.20 -6.09
N HIS A 213 19.48 8.44 -6.36
CA HIS A 213 20.28 9.63 -6.09
C HIS A 213 20.54 9.86 -4.60
N ALA A 214 19.61 9.45 -3.75
CA ALA A 214 19.79 9.49 -2.28
C ALA A 214 20.68 8.37 -1.74
N GLY A 215 21.12 7.41 -2.57
CA GLY A 215 21.92 6.26 -2.15
C GLY A 215 21.17 5.30 -1.19
N ILE A 216 19.84 5.33 -1.17
CA ILE A 216 19.03 4.51 -0.27
C ILE A 216 19.00 3.07 -0.80
N LYS A 217 19.53 2.12 -0.02
CA LYS A 217 19.59 0.70 -0.39
C LYS A 217 18.24 -0.03 -0.25
N LYS A 218 17.30 0.54 0.51
CA LYS A 218 15.96 -0.02 0.69
C LYS A 218 15.15 0.10 -0.58
N ARG A 219 14.26 -0.87 -0.85
CA ARG A 219 13.32 -0.78 -1.98
C ARG A 219 12.22 0.23 -1.65
N VAL A 220 12.29 1.42 -2.22
CA VAL A 220 11.33 2.51 -2.01
C VAL A 220 10.33 2.57 -3.17
N THR A 221 9.08 2.74 -2.85
CA THR A 221 7.96 2.89 -3.79
C THR A 221 7.03 4.01 -3.30
N PRO A 222 6.08 4.51 -4.13
CA PRO A 222 5.05 5.43 -3.63
C PRO A 222 4.28 4.89 -2.41
N HIS A 223 4.03 3.58 -2.35
CA HIS A 223 3.43 2.94 -1.19
C HIS A 223 4.32 2.95 0.06
N THR A 224 5.65 2.90 -0.11
CA THR A 224 6.59 3.04 0.99
C THR A 224 6.43 4.40 1.67
N LEU A 225 6.31 5.49 0.91
CA LEU A 225 6.07 6.83 1.47
C LEU A 225 4.74 6.93 2.23
N ARG A 226 3.70 6.27 1.74
CA ARG A 226 2.42 6.17 2.45
C ARG A 226 2.54 5.37 3.76
N HIS A 227 3.31 4.28 3.77
CA HIS A 227 3.59 3.54 4.99
C HIS A 227 4.42 4.38 5.99
N CYS A 228 5.42 5.12 5.49
CA CYS A 228 6.19 6.05 6.33
C CYS A 228 5.30 7.14 6.94
N PHE A 229 4.39 7.75 6.15
CA PHE A 229 3.43 8.74 6.65
C PHE A 229 2.61 8.17 7.82
N ALA A 230 2.00 7.00 7.64
CA ALA A 230 1.18 6.39 8.67
C ALA A 230 1.98 6.01 9.93
N THR A 231 3.16 5.40 9.75
CA THR A 231 4.02 4.99 10.87
C THR A 231 4.53 6.20 11.64
N HIS A 232 4.99 7.24 10.96
CA HIS A 232 5.51 8.46 11.60
C HIS A 232 4.40 9.26 12.30
N LEU A 233 3.17 9.27 11.76
CA LEU A 233 2.01 9.84 12.46
C LEU A 233 1.73 9.09 13.76
N LEU A 234 1.72 7.75 13.70
CA LEU A 234 1.51 6.93 14.88
C LEU A 234 2.61 7.15 15.92
N GLU A 235 3.88 7.23 15.50
CA GLU A 235 5.02 7.53 16.35
C GLU A 235 4.97 8.94 16.95
N SER A 236 4.36 9.91 16.26
CA SER A 236 4.11 11.25 16.77
C SER A 236 2.92 11.35 17.72
N GLY A 237 2.17 10.26 17.93
CA GLY A 237 1.08 10.16 18.89
C GLY A 237 -0.33 10.30 18.29
N ALA A 238 -0.46 10.30 16.95
CA ALA A 238 -1.78 10.25 16.34
C ALA A 238 -2.47 8.91 16.63
N ASP A 239 -3.77 8.96 16.87
CA ASP A 239 -4.55 7.75 17.08
C ASP A 239 -4.78 6.96 15.77
N LEU A 240 -4.97 5.64 15.91
CA LEU A 240 -5.09 4.74 14.76
C LEU A 240 -6.34 5.02 13.90
N ARG A 241 -7.42 5.51 14.50
CA ARG A 241 -8.66 5.84 13.80
C ARG A 241 -8.49 7.07 12.91
N SER A 242 -7.83 8.10 13.42
CA SER A 242 -7.47 9.28 12.61
C SER A 242 -6.60 8.90 11.43
N ILE A 243 -5.59 8.04 11.63
CA ILE A 243 -4.75 7.52 10.56
C ILE A 243 -5.58 6.74 9.54
N GLN A 244 -6.49 5.87 9.99
CA GLN A 244 -7.41 5.12 9.12
C GLN A 244 -8.23 6.05 8.22
N MET A 245 -8.84 7.09 8.81
CA MET A 245 -9.63 8.09 8.08
C MET A 245 -8.78 8.84 7.04
N MET A 246 -7.61 9.35 7.43
CA MET A 246 -6.69 10.05 6.51
C MET A 246 -6.23 9.16 5.36
N LEU A 247 -5.97 7.89 5.61
CA LEU A 247 -5.57 6.93 4.58
C LEU A 247 -6.75 6.45 3.71
N GLY A 248 -7.99 6.57 4.17
CA GLY A 248 -9.16 6.03 3.48
C GLY A 248 -9.11 4.50 3.39
N HIS A 249 -8.83 3.85 4.53
CA HIS A 249 -8.95 2.41 4.67
C HIS A 249 -10.39 2.07 5.08
N SER A 250 -11.06 1.25 4.27
CA SER A 250 -12.40 0.75 4.57
C SER A 250 -12.41 -0.17 5.79
N ASP A 251 -11.27 -0.81 6.07
CA ASP A 251 -11.09 -1.75 7.16
C ASP A 251 -9.95 -1.28 8.08
N LEU A 252 -10.16 -1.39 9.39
CA LEU A 252 -9.16 -1.09 10.42
C LEU A 252 -7.98 -2.06 10.34
N GLU A 253 -8.21 -3.31 9.96
CA GLU A 253 -7.18 -4.34 9.83
C GLU A 253 -6.02 -3.88 8.91
N ALA A 254 -6.33 -3.19 7.81
CA ALA A 254 -5.31 -2.61 6.93
C ALA A 254 -4.43 -1.53 7.62
N THR A 255 -4.91 -0.96 8.73
CA THR A 255 -4.19 0.08 9.50
C THR A 255 -3.45 -0.51 10.69
N THR A 256 -3.90 -1.65 11.24
CA THR A 256 -3.24 -2.29 12.40
C THR A 256 -1.81 -2.75 12.10
N VAL A 257 -1.46 -2.96 10.83
CA VAL A 257 -0.07 -3.27 10.43
C VAL A 257 0.92 -2.20 10.93
N TYR A 258 0.49 -0.96 11.09
CA TYR A 258 1.34 0.13 11.57
C TYR A 258 1.65 0.04 13.06
N LEU A 259 0.83 -0.64 13.87
CA LEU A 259 1.13 -0.92 15.28
C LEU A 259 2.40 -1.78 15.42
N HIS A 260 2.56 -2.76 14.54
CA HIS A 260 3.75 -3.62 14.50
C HIS A 260 5.00 -2.90 13.95
N LEU A 261 4.84 -1.76 13.31
CA LEU A 261 5.94 -0.98 12.72
C LEU A 261 6.38 0.17 13.62
N SER A 262 5.51 0.65 14.49
CA SER A 262 5.79 1.77 15.39
C SER A 262 6.71 1.33 16.55
N ARG A 263 7.91 1.86 16.55
CA ARG A 263 8.87 1.65 17.65
C ARG A 263 8.36 2.19 18.98
N ARG A 264 7.66 3.33 18.95
CA ARG A 264 7.11 3.95 20.15
C ARG A 264 6.10 3.04 20.85
N HIS A 265 5.22 2.40 20.12
CA HIS A 265 4.25 1.45 20.70
C HIS A 265 4.92 0.20 21.28
N LEU A 266 5.94 -0.31 20.59
CA LEU A 266 6.72 -1.45 21.10
C LEU A 266 7.55 -1.07 22.32
N GLN A 267 8.14 0.13 22.35
CA GLN A 267 8.97 0.62 23.46
C GLN A 267 8.14 1.14 24.64
N ALA A 268 6.91 1.62 24.41
CA ALA A 268 6.00 2.05 25.48
C ALA A 268 5.44 0.88 26.30
N THR A 269 5.58 -0.36 25.78
CA THR A 269 5.25 -1.55 26.55
C THR A 269 6.37 -1.79 27.55
N ALA A 270 6.10 -1.54 28.83
CA ALA A 270 7.09 -1.75 29.90
C ALA A 270 7.59 -3.20 29.88
N ASN A 271 8.92 -3.36 29.86
CA ASN A 271 9.50 -4.70 29.96
C ASN A 271 9.16 -5.25 31.35
N PRO A 272 8.54 -6.43 31.47
CA PRO A 272 8.20 -7.02 32.77
C PRO A 272 9.41 -7.11 33.72
N LEU A 273 10.63 -7.24 33.18
CA LEU A 273 11.85 -7.29 33.97
C LEU A 273 12.12 -5.98 34.75
N GLU A 274 11.76 -4.83 34.18
CA GLU A 274 11.89 -3.53 34.83
C GLU A 274 10.94 -3.35 36.02
N GLN A 275 9.90 -4.18 36.12
CA GLN A 275 8.91 -4.12 37.19
C GLN A 275 9.19 -5.08 38.34
N ILE A 276 10.23 -5.91 38.25
CA ILE A 276 10.61 -6.85 39.28
C ILE A 276 11.94 -6.48 39.91
N VAL A 277 11.99 -6.58 41.26
CA VAL A 277 13.23 -6.42 41.99
C VAL A 277 13.95 -7.76 42.00
N ILE A 278 15.08 -7.84 41.29
CA ILE A 278 15.93 -9.03 41.32
C ILE A 278 16.86 -8.93 42.54
N PRO A 279 16.76 -9.85 43.50
CA PRO A 279 17.68 -9.82 44.65
C PRO A 279 19.13 -9.97 44.18
N ASN A 280 20.01 -9.12 44.68
CA ASN A 280 21.45 -9.24 44.37
C ASN A 280 21.98 -10.58 44.89
N PRO A 281 22.68 -11.38 44.04
CA PRO A 281 23.25 -12.68 44.46
C PRO A 281 24.15 -12.59 45.70
N ALA A 282 24.81 -11.45 45.90
CA ALA A 282 25.64 -11.21 47.11
C ALA A 282 24.81 -11.23 48.42
N ASN A 283 23.54 -10.77 48.38
CA ASN A 283 22.65 -10.79 49.54
C ASN A 283 22.07 -12.17 49.82
N LEU A 284 21.95 -13.02 48.81
CA LEU A 284 21.55 -14.43 48.95
C LEU A 284 22.62 -15.28 49.63
N ALA A 285 23.90 -14.96 49.41
CA ALA A 285 25.02 -15.65 50.06
C ALA A 285 25.14 -15.30 51.57
N LEU A 286 24.82 -14.07 51.93
CA LEU A 286 24.80 -13.63 53.34
C LEU A 286 23.64 -14.27 54.12
N SER A 287 22.46 -14.39 53.55
CA SER A 287 21.31 -15.02 54.21
C SER A 287 21.47 -16.55 54.42
N ARG A 288 22.25 -17.22 53.58
CA ARG A 288 22.61 -18.64 53.73
C ARG A 288 23.67 -18.88 54.83
N ARG A 289 24.55 -17.89 55.11
CA ARG A 289 25.56 -17.99 56.20
C ARG A 289 24.96 -17.80 57.61
N LEU A 290 23.84 -17.11 57.69
CA LEU A 290 23.12 -16.84 58.96
C LEU A 290 22.13 -17.95 59.37
N ARG A 291 21.95 -18.98 58.55
CA ARG A 291 21.12 -20.17 58.85
C ARG A 291 21.99 -21.41 58.98
N LYS A 292 23.01 -21.41 59.86
CA LYS A 292 23.59 -22.64 60.40
C LYS A 292 22.84 -22.99 61.69
N PRO A 293 22.20 -24.17 61.78
CA PRO A 293 21.62 -24.61 63.02
C PRO A 293 22.74 -24.86 64.08
N GLN A 294 22.42 -24.51 65.29
CA GLN A 294 23.16 -24.96 66.45
C GLN A 294 23.01 -26.46 66.66
#